data_8d141775d1fe4927f786262f7828916b
#
_entry.id   8d141775d1fe4927f786262f7828916b
#
_cell.length_a   1.000
_cell.length_b   1.000
_cell.length_c   1.000
_cell.angle_alpha   90.00
_cell.angle_beta   90.00
_cell.angle_gamma   90.00
#
_symmetry.space_group_name_H-M   'P 1'
#
loop_
_entity.id
_entity.type
_entity.pdbx_description
1 polymer ?
#
loop_
_entity_poly.entity_id
_entity_poly.type
_entity_poly.pdbx_seq_one_letter_code
_entity_poly.pdbx_strand_id
1 'polypeptide(L)'
;MGAAFRFRIHQHGPAGSPVREAFTPMGPKPGWVRLELKAMALNRLDLWTTEGIPGLSLPLPLTPGCDGAGTLEAVGEGTVLPPGVELGGSVMIAPGLSCGVCPACLRGDDMLCASYGVLGHVCDGTAATHVLVPAANLLPIPGNWSFEQAAAFPLVFLTAWEMLVHKCTLRPGETVLVWGGGSGVGSAAIQLVKALGGRAIAVVGSEAKAMKCWELGAEHALVRGDLKALSSKVRELTGKRGVDIVFEHTGAATWPTSMAVCARGGRIVTCGATTGPETPFNLQALFAKQIQIRGSYMGRREHLWTLLSLLQRNPTNPPFHPVIERVFDLADYAEAQRHLEAGQGFGKVVCKV
;
A
#
# COMPACT_ATOMS: atom_id res chain seq x y z
N MET A 1 10.92 14.50 -27.23
CA MET A 1 11.00 13.94 -25.86
C MET A 1 11.50 15.05 -24.95
N GLY A 2 10.79 15.34 -23.86
CA GLY A 2 11.24 16.32 -22.86
C GLY A 2 12.52 15.85 -22.15
N ALA A 3 13.30 16.77 -21.59
CA ALA A 3 14.49 16.40 -20.78
C ALA A 3 14.06 15.55 -19.58
N ALA A 4 14.83 14.48 -19.28
CA ALA A 4 14.55 13.67 -18.11
C ALA A 4 14.72 14.46 -16.81
N PHE A 5 13.78 14.30 -15.88
CA PHE A 5 13.80 14.97 -14.58
C PHE A 5 13.30 14.05 -13.47
N ARG A 6 13.66 14.43 -12.25
CA ARG A 6 13.24 13.76 -11.02
C ARG A 6 13.01 14.76 -9.90
N PHE A 7 12.33 14.35 -8.86
CA PHE A 7 12.24 15.10 -7.60
C PHE A 7 13.19 14.51 -6.58
N ARG A 8 13.92 15.38 -5.86
CA ARG A 8 14.90 14.95 -4.85
C ARG A 8 14.69 15.61 -3.51
N ILE A 9 14.82 14.81 -2.48
CA ILE A 9 14.94 15.23 -1.09
C ILE A 9 16.42 15.41 -0.80
N HIS A 10 16.89 16.65 -0.71
CA HIS A 10 18.26 16.96 -0.26
C HIS A 10 18.33 17.05 1.26
N GLN A 11 17.26 17.53 1.86
CA GLN A 11 17.08 17.69 3.29
C GLN A 11 15.61 17.38 3.62
N HIS A 12 15.37 16.71 4.75
CA HIS A 12 14.02 16.48 5.23
C HIS A 12 13.26 17.78 5.44
N GLY A 13 11.98 17.80 5.10
CA GLY A 13 11.11 18.96 5.15
C GLY A 13 9.64 18.60 4.98
N PRO A 14 8.72 19.57 4.99
CA PRO A 14 7.28 19.33 4.85
C PRO A 14 6.93 18.75 3.48
N ALA A 15 5.68 18.25 3.37
CA ALA A 15 5.12 17.78 2.10
C ALA A 15 5.27 18.84 1.01
N GLY A 16 5.78 18.43 -0.16
CA GLY A 16 6.05 19.30 -1.30
C GLY A 16 7.44 19.96 -1.29
N SER A 17 8.32 19.62 -0.33
CA SER A 17 9.71 20.12 -0.31
C SER A 17 10.69 19.45 -1.29
N PRO A 18 10.47 18.25 -1.86
CA PRO A 18 11.39 17.70 -2.86
C PRO A 18 11.57 18.63 -4.06
N VAL A 19 12.82 18.79 -4.50
CA VAL A 19 13.20 19.72 -5.56
C VAL A 19 13.28 19.01 -6.90
N ARG A 20 12.70 19.63 -7.94
CA ARG A 20 12.79 19.13 -9.31
C ARG A 20 14.19 19.36 -9.87
N GLU A 21 14.81 18.31 -10.41
CA GLU A 21 16.14 18.33 -11.03
C GLU A 21 16.14 17.62 -12.38
N ALA A 22 16.88 18.17 -13.34
CA ALA A 22 17.23 17.44 -14.55
C ALA A 22 18.26 16.36 -14.22
N PHE A 23 18.20 15.21 -14.90
CA PHE A 23 19.22 14.16 -14.78
C PHE A 23 19.36 13.37 -16.09
N THR A 24 20.48 12.66 -16.22
CA THR A 24 20.69 11.73 -17.31
C THR A 24 20.41 10.32 -16.82
N PRO A 25 19.41 9.60 -17.39
CA PRO A 25 19.13 8.23 -16.99
C PRO A 25 20.32 7.31 -17.26
N MET A 26 20.79 6.61 -16.22
CA MET A 26 21.91 5.68 -16.31
C MET A 26 21.47 4.34 -16.94
N GLY A 27 22.42 3.63 -17.54
CA GLY A 27 22.23 2.24 -17.96
C GLY A 27 22.05 1.29 -16.77
N PRO A 28 21.24 0.23 -16.93
CA PRO A 28 21.07 -0.76 -15.88
C PRO A 28 22.29 -1.69 -15.78
N LYS A 29 22.69 -2.03 -14.55
CA LYS A 29 23.70 -3.07 -14.27
C LYS A 29 23.07 -4.48 -14.40
N PRO A 30 23.88 -5.56 -14.45
CA PRO A 30 23.37 -6.93 -14.42
C PRO A 30 22.36 -7.17 -13.28
N GLY A 31 21.25 -7.83 -13.58
CA GLY A 31 20.13 -8.06 -12.68
C GLY A 31 19.16 -6.88 -12.53
N TRP A 32 19.41 -5.75 -13.15
CA TRP A 32 18.61 -4.53 -13.09
C TRP A 32 18.06 -4.14 -14.46
N VAL A 33 17.04 -3.31 -14.43
CA VAL A 33 16.39 -2.76 -15.62
C VAL A 33 16.13 -1.27 -15.44
N ARG A 34 15.95 -0.57 -16.57
CA ARG A 34 15.48 0.82 -16.57
C ARG A 34 14.09 0.89 -17.17
N LEU A 35 13.19 1.59 -16.49
CA LEU A 35 11.87 1.92 -16.98
C LEU A 35 11.80 3.39 -17.34
N GLU A 36 11.16 3.69 -18.46
CA GLU A 36 10.55 4.98 -18.73
C GLU A 36 9.18 4.99 -18.03
N LEU A 37 9.04 5.78 -16.96
CA LEU A 37 7.80 5.83 -16.21
C LEU A 37 6.71 6.56 -16.99
N LYS A 38 5.48 6.09 -16.87
CA LYS A 38 4.27 6.72 -17.43
C LYS A 38 3.31 7.15 -16.33
N ALA A 39 3.40 6.51 -15.17
CA ALA A 39 2.69 6.90 -13.95
C ALA A 39 3.43 6.45 -12.69
N MET A 40 3.28 7.21 -11.62
CA MET A 40 3.64 6.83 -10.26
C MET A 40 2.47 7.11 -9.31
N ALA A 41 2.39 6.39 -8.20
CA ALA A 41 1.32 6.60 -7.22
C ALA A 41 1.88 6.84 -5.82
N LEU A 42 1.39 7.91 -5.18
CA LEU A 42 1.86 8.32 -3.86
C LEU A 42 1.31 7.42 -2.76
N ASN A 43 2.10 7.27 -1.71
CA ASN A 43 1.78 6.59 -0.46
C ASN A 43 2.14 7.46 0.75
N ARG A 44 1.59 7.16 1.94
CA ARG A 44 2.03 7.83 3.18
C ARG A 44 3.52 7.69 3.42
N LEU A 45 4.13 6.61 2.96
CA LEU A 45 5.58 6.41 3.06
C LEU A 45 6.36 7.52 2.36
N ASP A 46 5.87 8.05 1.23
CA ASP A 46 6.53 9.12 0.49
C ASP A 46 6.54 10.44 1.28
N LEU A 47 5.47 10.70 2.05
CA LEU A 47 5.42 11.84 2.98
C LEU A 47 6.42 11.63 4.13
N TRP A 48 6.38 10.47 4.79
CA TRP A 48 7.33 10.16 5.88
C TRP A 48 8.79 10.17 5.41
N THR A 49 9.06 9.73 4.18
CA THR A 49 10.39 9.80 3.57
C THR A 49 10.80 11.25 3.38
N THR A 50 9.89 12.11 2.98
CA THR A 50 10.14 13.55 2.78
C THR A 50 10.35 14.27 4.12
N GLU A 51 9.51 14.00 5.11
CA GLU A 51 9.55 14.62 6.44
C GLU A 51 10.70 14.10 7.31
N GLY A 52 11.14 12.86 7.06
CA GLY A 52 12.05 12.12 7.93
C GLY A 52 11.31 11.33 9.00
N ILE A 53 11.84 10.15 9.30
CA ILE A 53 11.31 9.26 10.36
C ILE A 53 12.24 9.31 11.55
N PRO A 54 11.79 9.67 12.75
CA PRO A 54 12.64 9.71 13.94
C PRO A 54 13.40 8.40 14.16
N GLY A 55 14.69 8.48 14.36
CA GLY A 55 15.57 7.31 14.58
C GLY A 55 15.98 6.56 13.31
N LEU A 56 15.54 6.98 12.12
CA LEU A 56 15.94 6.37 10.85
C LEU A 56 16.75 7.37 10.01
N SER A 57 17.95 6.93 9.57
CA SER A 57 18.79 7.69 8.64
C SER A 57 18.55 7.23 7.21
N LEU A 58 18.09 8.12 6.33
CA LEU A 58 17.87 7.83 4.92
C LEU A 58 19.08 8.28 4.08
N PRO A 59 19.32 7.62 2.92
CA PRO A 59 20.46 7.94 2.05
C PRO A 59 20.19 9.19 1.19
N LEU A 60 20.22 10.36 1.81
CA LEU A 60 20.05 11.63 1.08
C LEU A 60 21.31 12.02 0.28
N PRO A 61 21.14 12.65 -0.91
CA PRO A 61 19.89 13.05 -1.55
C PRO A 61 19.15 11.86 -2.17
N LEU A 62 17.81 11.81 -2.05
CA LEU A 62 16.96 10.66 -2.41
C LEU A 62 15.77 11.08 -3.28
N THR A 63 15.46 10.31 -4.31
CA THR A 63 14.23 10.44 -5.08
C THR A 63 13.13 9.59 -4.41
N PRO A 64 12.02 10.17 -3.91
CA PRO A 64 10.94 9.42 -3.30
C PRO A 64 10.08 8.67 -4.33
N GLY A 65 9.06 7.95 -3.86
CA GLY A 65 8.11 7.21 -4.70
C GLY A 65 8.40 5.72 -4.75
N CYS A 66 7.43 4.89 -4.33
CA CYS A 66 7.62 3.45 -4.26
C CYS A 66 6.77 2.68 -5.28
N ASP A 67 5.64 3.22 -5.71
CA ASP A 67 4.76 2.65 -6.72
C ASP A 67 4.97 3.33 -8.08
N GLY A 68 5.06 2.54 -9.17
CA GLY A 68 5.19 3.08 -10.52
C GLY A 68 4.87 2.05 -11.59
N ALA A 69 4.53 2.56 -12.77
CA ALA A 69 4.29 1.79 -13.98
C ALA A 69 4.82 2.54 -15.20
N GLY A 70 5.27 1.80 -16.20
CA GLY A 70 5.86 2.40 -17.39
C GLY A 70 6.29 1.35 -18.40
N THR A 71 7.16 1.75 -19.32
CA THR A 71 7.69 0.91 -20.38
C THR A 71 9.09 0.43 -19.99
N LEU A 72 9.37 -0.85 -20.18
CA LEU A 72 10.71 -1.42 -20.00
C LEU A 72 11.62 -0.94 -21.13
N GLU A 73 12.50 0.01 -20.83
CA GLU A 73 13.32 0.70 -21.82
C GLU A 73 14.70 0.05 -22.04
N ALA A 74 15.29 -0.49 -20.96
CA ALA A 74 16.61 -1.12 -21.04
C ALA A 74 16.77 -2.24 -20.02
N VAL A 75 17.57 -3.25 -20.38
CA VAL A 75 17.84 -4.46 -19.58
C VAL A 75 19.36 -4.58 -19.39
N GLY A 76 19.80 -4.81 -18.16
CA GLY A 76 21.21 -5.06 -17.86
C GLY A 76 21.71 -6.36 -18.49
N GLU A 77 22.99 -6.42 -18.78
CA GLU A 77 23.62 -7.58 -19.43
C GLU A 77 23.34 -8.87 -18.64
N GLY A 78 22.97 -9.96 -19.34
CA GLY A 78 22.70 -11.25 -18.73
C GLY A 78 21.49 -11.31 -17.77
N THR A 79 20.66 -10.28 -17.72
CA THR A 79 19.50 -10.22 -16.83
C THR A 79 18.35 -11.07 -17.35
N VAL A 80 17.82 -11.94 -16.50
CA VAL A 80 16.60 -12.72 -16.77
C VAL A 80 15.37 -11.90 -16.37
N LEU A 81 14.42 -11.77 -17.30
CA LEU A 81 13.15 -11.09 -17.05
C LEU A 81 12.09 -12.05 -16.48
N PRO A 82 11.18 -11.55 -15.62
CA PRO A 82 10.04 -12.34 -15.13
C PRO A 82 9.09 -12.78 -16.26
N PRO A 83 8.27 -13.81 -16.03
CA PRO A 83 7.26 -14.25 -17.01
C PRO A 83 6.32 -13.11 -17.45
N GLY A 84 6.06 -13.00 -18.75
CA GLY A 84 5.17 -11.98 -19.32
C GLY A 84 5.75 -10.55 -19.35
N VAL A 85 7.04 -10.40 -19.05
CA VAL A 85 7.77 -9.12 -19.15
C VAL A 85 8.75 -9.20 -20.31
N GLU A 86 8.74 -8.20 -21.19
CA GLU A 86 9.62 -8.11 -22.36
C GLU A 86 10.12 -6.66 -22.57
N LEU A 87 11.24 -6.52 -23.26
CA LEU A 87 11.78 -5.20 -23.61
C LEU A 87 10.78 -4.44 -24.51
N GLY A 88 10.50 -3.18 -24.19
CA GLY A 88 9.46 -2.37 -24.82
C GLY A 88 8.06 -2.64 -24.26
N GLY A 89 7.87 -3.65 -23.42
CA GLY A 89 6.58 -3.98 -22.81
C GLY A 89 6.18 -3.07 -21.66
N SER A 90 4.86 -3.03 -21.38
CA SER A 90 4.28 -2.28 -20.28
C SER A 90 4.36 -3.08 -18.98
N VAL A 91 4.90 -2.47 -17.93
CA VAL A 91 5.14 -3.13 -16.64
C VAL A 91 4.79 -2.23 -15.46
N MET A 92 4.52 -2.85 -14.31
CA MET A 92 4.41 -2.18 -13.01
C MET A 92 5.46 -2.74 -12.04
N ILE A 93 5.74 -1.99 -10.97
CA ILE A 93 6.84 -2.25 -10.05
C ILE A 93 6.31 -2.84 -8.74
N ALA A 94 6.85 -3.98 -8.31
CA ALA A 94 6.75 -4.45 -6.93
C ALA A 94 7.68 -3.61 -6.03
N PRO A 95 7.17 -2.85 -5.05
CA PRO A 95 7.98 -1.83 -4.38
C PRO A 95 8.98 -2.38 -3.35
N GLY A 96 8.82 -3.62 -2.89
CA GLY A 96 9.70 -4.24 -1.89
C GLY A 96 11.02 -4.72 -2.50
N LEU A 97 12.13 -4.35 -1.87
CA LEU A 97 13.48 -4.74 -2.26
C LEU A 97 14.06 -5.71 -1.24
N SER A 98 14.61 -6.81 -1.70
CA SER A 98 15.25 -7.84 -0.85
C SER A 98 16.50 -8.40 -1.52
N CYS A 99 17.38 -9.06 -0.76
CA CYS A 99 18.62 -9.59 -1.32
C CYS A 99 18.42 -10.83 -2.23
N GLY A 100 17.27 -11.51 -2.15
CA GLY A 100 16.93 -12.69 -2.95
C GLY A 100 17.63 -13.99 -2.56
N VAL A 101 18.66 -13.97 -1.70
CA VAL A 101 19.54 -15.13 -1.44
C VAL A 101 19.63 -15.55 0.04
N CYS A 102 19.15 -14.73 0.98
CA CYS A 102 19.17 -15.10 2.40
C CYS A 102 18.08 -16.14 2.74
N PRO A 103 18.18 -16.84 3.88
CA PRO A 103 17.19 -17.85 4.27
C PRO A 103 15.74 -17.34 4.27
N ALA A 104 15.50 -16.08 4.62
CA ALA A 104 14.17 -15.50 4.56
C ALA A 104 13.66 -15.37 3.11
N CYS A 105 14.48 -14.84 2.20
CA CYS A 105 14.14 -14.73 0.78
C CYS A 105 13.90 -16.09 0.13
N LEU A 106 14.75 -17.08 0.44
CA LEU A 106 14.64 -18.43 -0.14
C LEU A 106 13.37 -19.18 0.32
N ARG A 107 12.79 -18.79 1.46
CA ARG A 107 11.50 -19.30 1.92
C ARG A 107 10.29 -18.51 1.41
N GLY A 108 10.51 -17.46 0.62
CA GLY A 108 9.46 -16.56 0.18
C GLY A 108 9.05 -15.47 1.20
N ASP A 109 9.71 -15.41 2.38
CA ASP A 109 9.50 -14.40 3.41
C ASP A 109 10.38 -13.16 3.15
N ASP A 110 10.42 -12.67 1.93
CA ASP A 110 11.34 -11.62 1.48
C ASP A 110 11.24 -10.34 2.31
N MET A 111 10.08 -10.00 2.87
CA MET A 111 9.90 -8.87 3.78
C MET A 111 10.59 -9.06 5.16
N LEU A 112 11.05 -10.27 5.48
CA LEU A 112 11.87 -10.56 6.66
C LEU A 112 13.39 -10.59 6.37
N CYS A 113 13.79 -10.23 5.15
CA CYS A 113 15.19 -10.10 4.78
C CYS A 113 15.85 -8.99 5.61
N ALA A 114 17.04 -9.25 6.17
CA ALA A 114 17.77 -8.23 6.94
C ALA A 114 18.12 -6.98 6.12
N SER A 115 18.22 -7.12 4.78
CA SER A 115 18.45 -6.01 3.84
C SER A 115 17.15 -5.57 3.17
N TYR A 116 15.98 -5.85 3.77
CA TYR A 116 14.72 -5.45 3.19
C TYR A 116 14.57 -3.93 3.20
N GLY A 117 14.09 -3.40 2.09
CA GLY A 117 13.79 -1.99 1.94
C GLY A 117 12.64 -1.76 0.99
N VAL A 118 12.25 -0.51 0.83
CA VAL A 118 11.22 -0.09 -0.12
C VAL A 118 11.82 0.91 -1.09
N LEU A 119 11.51 0.75 -2.37
CA LEU A 119 11.89 1.67 -3.43
C LEU A 119 11.45 3.10 -3.06
N GLY A 120 12.29 4.10 -3.32
CA GLY A 120 12.02 5.48 -2.95
C GLY A 120 12.19 5.79 -1.46
N HIS A 121 12.62 4.79 -0.66
CA HIS A 121 12.91 4.95 0.76
C HIS A 121 14.36 4.58 1.10
N VAL A 122 14.87 3.48 0.54
CA VAL A 122 16.27 3.04 0.74
C VAL A 122 17.16 3.27 -0.49
N CYS A 123 16.58 3.63 -1.61
CA CYS A 123 17.24 4.01 -2.86
C CYS A 123 16.29 4.89 -3.69
N ASP A 124 16.80 5.49 -4.77
CA ASP A 124 15.98 6.33 -5.66
C ASP A 124 14.73 5.60 -6.17
N GLY A 125 13.59 6.30 -6.14
CA GLY A 125 12.26 5.80 -6.45
C GLY A 125 11.62 6.39 -7.70
N THR A 126 10.29 6.42 -7.71
CA THR A 126 9.46 6.65 -8.90
C THR A 126 9.01 8.09 -9.12
N ALA A 127 9.36 9.04 -8.24
CA ALA A 127 9.10 10.47 -8.48
C ALA A 127 10.09 11.03 -9.53
N ALA A 128 10.11 10.42 -10.71
CA ALA A 128 11.05 10.67 -11.81
C ALA A 128 10.45 10.24 -13.16
N THR A 129 11.05 10.68 -14.24
CA THR A 129 10.70 10.20 -15.60
C THR A 129 11.25 8.79 -15.89
N HIS A 130 12.33 8.40 -15.20
CA HIS A 130 12.95 7.08 -15.36
C HIS A 130 13.40 6.55 -14.00
N VAL A 131 13.37 5.24 -13.83
CA VAL A 131 13.82 4.57 -12.61
C VAL A 131 14.61 3.31 -12.94
N LEU A 132 15.60 2.99 -12.10
CA LEU A 132 16.31 1.70 -12.12
C LEU A 132 15.75 0.81 -11.02
N VAL A 133 15.35 -0.41 -11.38
CA VAL A 133 14.84 -1.41 -10.43
C VAL A 133 15.42 -2.79 -10.70
N PRO A 134 15.50 -3.70 -9.71
CA PRO A 134 15.82 -5.09 -9.98
C PRO A 134 14.80 -5.70 -10.95
N ALA A 135 15.22 -6.46 -11.93
CA ALA A 135 14.33 -7.12 -12.88
C ALA A 135 13.28 -7.99 -12.19
N ALA A 136 13.65 -8.66 -11.10
CA ALA A 136 12.74 -9.48 -10.29
C ALA A 136 11.57 -8.71 -9.65
N ASN A 137 11.61 -7.37 -9.66
CA ASN A 137 10.55 -6.51 -9.16
C ASN A 137 9.54 -6.09 -10.24
N LEU A 138 9.71 -6.55 -11.49
CA LEU A 138 8.76 -6.25 -12.55
C LEU A 138 7.59 -7.23 -12.55
N LEU A 139 6.42 -6.69 -12.88
CA LEU A 139 5.18 -7.42 -13.05
C LEU A 139 4.51 -6.95 -14.34
N PRO A 140 3.89 -7.85 -15.13
CA PRO A 140 3.10 -7.44 -16.27
C PRO A 140 1.85 -6.67 -15.81
N ILE A 141 1.42 -5.70 -16.59
CA ILE A 141 0.18 -4.97 -16.33
C ILE A 141 -1.02 -5.85 -16.72
N PRO A 142 -2.05 -5.98 -15.85
CA PRO A 142 -3.23 -6.78 -16.18
C PRO A 142 -4.04 -6.19 -17.34
N GLY A 143 -4.28 -6.98 -18.37
CA GLY A 143 -5.27 -6.73 -19.41
C GLY A 143 -5.26 -5.33 -20.00
N ASN A 144 -6.34 -4.58 -19.76
CA ASN A 144 -6.57 -3.23 -20.30
C ASN A 144 -6.36 -2.12 -19.25
N TRP A 145 -5.62 -2.39 -18.17
CA TRP A 145 -5.35 -1.35 -17.18
C TRP A 145 -4.49 -0.23 -17.75
N SER A 146 -4.81 1.00 -17.40
CA SER A 146 -3.94 2.14 -17.66
C SER A 146 -2.69 2.10 -16.79
N PHE A 147 -1.66 2.89 -17.14
CA PHE A 147 -0.47 3.01 -16.30
C PHE A 147 -0.79 3.59 -14.91
N GLU A 148 -1.77 4.48 -14.82
CA GLU A 148 -2.23 5.05 -13.55
C GLU A 148 -2.86 3.96 -12.65
N GLN A 149 -3.69 3.09 -13.21
CA GLN A 149 -4.24 1.95 -12.48
C GLN A 149 -3.13 0.99 -12.06
N ALA A 150 -2.22 0.67 -12.97
CA ALA A 150 -1.09 -0.21 -12.69
C ALA A 150 -0.16 0.36 -11.59
N ALA A 151 0.13 1.67 -11.60
CA ALA A 151 0.91 2.32 -10.54
C ALA A 151 0.15 2.37 -9.20
N ALA A 152 -1.17 2.51 -9.21
CA ALA A 152 -1.97 2.62 -7.98
C ALA A 152 -2.18 1.30 -7.22
N PHE A 153 -1.76 0.16 -7.79
CA PHE A 153 -2.11 -1.18 -7.31
C PHE A 153 -1.10 -1.80 -6.33
N PRO A 154 0.23 -1.85 -6.61
CA PRO A 154 1.11 -2.83 -5.96
C PRO A 154 1.18 -2.70 -4.45
N LEU A 155 1.54 -1.54 -3.91
CA LEU A 155 1.75 -1.39 -2.46
C LEU A 155 0.48 -1.65 -1.66
N VAL A 156 -0.64 -1.07 -2.05
CA VAL A 156 -1.86 -1.10 -1.24
C VAL A 156 -2.53 -2.47 -1.26
N PHE A 157 -2.56 -3.16 -2.41
CA PHE A 157 -3.12 -4.50 -2.49
C PHE A 157 -2.20 -5.55 -1.88
N LEU A 158 -0.88 -5.41 -2.05
CA LEU A 158 0.10 -6.27 -1.39
C LEU A 158 -0.03 -6.20 0.13
N THR A 159 -0.06 -4.99 0.68
CA THR A 159 -0.20 -4.75 2.12
C THR A 159 -1.52 -5.30 2.65
N ALA A 160 -2.63 -5.01 1.97
CA ALA A 160 -3.95 -5.50 2.40
C ALA A 160 -4.05 -7.03 2.33
N TRP A 161 -3.49 -7.66 1.29
CA TRP A 161 -3.43 -9.12 1.17
C TRP A 161 -2.59 -9.75 2.27
N GLU A 162 -1.39 -9.21 2.51
CA GLU A 162 -0.51 -9.69 3.58
C GLU A 162 -1.23 -9.65 4.93
N MET A 163 -1.89 -8.55 5.25
CA MET A 163 -2.61 -8.38 6.51
C MET A 163 -3.79 -9.33 6.65
N LEU A 164 -4.64 -9.43 5.64
CA LEU A 164 -5.87 -10.21 5.69
C LEU A 164 -5.63 -11.71 5.53
N VAL A 165 -4.83 -12.09 4.53
CA VAL A 165 -4.66 -13.50 4.16
C VAL A 165 -3.50 -14.13 4.92
N HIS A 166 -2.31 -13.59 4.79
CA HIS A 166 -1.13 -14.21 5.39
C HIS A 166 -1.08 -14.01 6.91
N LYS A 167 -1.27 -12.78 7.40
CA LYS A 167 -1.22 -12.51 8.85
C LYS A 167 -2.47 -12.97 9.57
N CYS A 168 -3.66 -12.74 9.04
CA CYS A 168 -4.92 -13.03 9.74
C CYS A 168 -5.63 -14.30 9.30
N THR A 169 -5.26 -14.90 8.16
CA THR A 169 -5.94 -16.08 7.62
C THR A 169 -7.46 -15.85 7.57
N LEU A 170 -7.87 -14.76 6.89
CA LEU A 170 -9.28 -14.41 6.72
C LEU A 170 -10.06 -15.60 6.15
N ARG A 171 -11.18 -15.94 6.76
CA ARG A 171 -12.06 -17.03 6.35
C ARG A 171 -13.39 -16.47 5.83
N PRO A 172 -14.03 -17.13 4.88
CA PRO A 172 -15.39 -16.76 4.45
C PRO A 172 -16.35 -16.65 5.65
N GLY A 173 -17.20 -15.62 5.65
CA GLY A 173 -18.15 -15.32 6.72
C GLY A 173 -17.60 -14.55 7.92
N GLU A 174 -16.27 -14.39 8.03
CA GLU A 174 -15.69 -13.54 9.10
C GLU A 174 -15.95 -12.05 8.87
N THR A 175 -16.14 -11.33 9.95
CA THR A 175 -16.36 -9.87 9.94
C THR A 175 -15.06 -9.14 10.20
N VAL A 176 -14.73 -8.19 9.32
CA VAL A 176 -13.50 -7.36 9.38
C VAL A 176 -13.89 -5.90 9.60
N LEU A 177 -13.42 -5.29 10.68
CA LEU A 177 -13.46 -3.83 10.85
C LEU A 177 -12.27 -3.23 10.10
N VAL A 178 -12.52 -2.33 9.15
CA VAL A 178 -11.49 -1.65 8.36
C VAL A 178 -11.43 -0.18 8.75
N TRP A 179 -10.42 0.21 9.52
CA TRP A 179 -10.15 1.60 9.80
C TRP A 179 -9.65 2.32 8.54
N GLY A 180 -10.01 3.60 8.41
CA GLY A 180 -9.59 4.41 7.27
C GLY A 180 -9.99 3.80 5.92
N GLY A 181 -11.21 3.30 5.80
CA GLY A 181 -11.75 2.65 4.58
C GLY A 181 -11.60 3.47 3.30
N GLY A 182 -11.46 4.81 3.42
CA GLY A 182 -11.21 5.71 2.29
C GLY A 182 -9.74 5.87 1.88
N SER A 183 -8.78 5.26 2.60
CA SER A 183 -7.39 5.25 2.19
C SER A 183 -7.12 4.24 1.07
N GLY A 184 -5.97 4.33 0.41
CA GLY A 184 -5.59 3.34 -0.61
C GLY A 184 -5.60 1.91 -0.07
N VAL A 185 -4.97 1.67 1.10
CA VAL A 185 -4.94 0.33 1.69
C VAL A 185 -6.29 -0.10 2.26
N GLY A 186 -7.08 0.84 2.78
CA GLY A 186 -8.43 0.57 3.30
C GLY A 186 -9.41 0.19 2.18
N SER A 187 -9.38 0.91 1.05
CA SER A 187 -10.21 0.61 -0.12
C SER A 187 -9.83 -0.74 -0.75
N ALA A 188 -8.54 -1.10 -0.77
CA ALA A 188 -8.07 -2.42 -1.18
C ALA A 188 -8.57 -3.51 -0.21
N ALA A 189 -8.48 -3.27 1.11
CA ALA A 189 -8.92 -4.22 2.13
C ALA A 189 -10.42 -4.54 2.02
N ILE A 190 -11.29 -3.53 1.83
CA ILE A 190 -12.74 -3.71 1.65
C ILE A 190 -13.02 -4.66 0.49
N GLN A 191 -12.41 -4.41 -0.66
CA GLN A 191 -12.60 -5.22 -1.86
C GLN A 191 -12.08 -6.65 -1.69
N LEU A 192 -10.92 -6.83 -1.07
CA LEU A 192 -10.35 -8.15 -0.79
C LEU A 192 -11.19 -8.94 0.21
N VAL A 193 -11.71 -8.30 1.27
CA VAL A 193 -12.63 -8.94 2.23
C VAL A 193 -13.85 -9.49 1.50
N LYS A 194 -14.48 -8.68 0.62
CA LYS A 194 -15.62 -9.12 -0.20
C LYS A 194 -15.24 -10.26 -1.14
N ALA A 195 -14.11 -10.12 -1.87
CA ALA A 195 -13.66 -11.13 -2.84
C ALA A 195 -13.35 -12.49 -2.19
N LEU A 196 -12.96 -12.47 -0.91
CA LEU A 196 -12.65 -13.67 -0.10
C LEU A 196 -13.87 -14.19 0.71
N GLY A 197 -15.07 -13.64 0.48
CA GLY A 197 -16.29 -14.06 1.15
C GLY A 197 -16.42 -13.60 2.60
N GLY A 198 -15.64 -12.63 3.04
CA GLY A 198 -15.78 -11.97 4.33
C GLY A 198 -16.77 -10.80 4.30
N ARG A 199 -17.01 -10.19 5.46
CA ARG A 199 -17.95 -9.08 5.67
C ARG A 199 -17.18 -7.87 6.19
N ALA A 200 -17.12 -6.77 5.43
CA ALA A 200 -16.39 -5.57 5.81
C ALA A 200 -17.30 -4.55 6.52
N ILE A 201 -16.88 -4.07 7.69
CA ILE A 201 -17.40 -2.87 8.34
C ILE A 201 -16.32 -1.80 8.18
N ALA A 202 -16.55 -0.84 7.28
CA ALA A 202 -15.61 0.25 7.04
C ALA A 202 -15.83 1.42 8.01
N VAL A 203 -14.76 2.06 8.46
CA VAL A 203 -14.82 3.30 9.24
C VAL A 203 -14.12 4.42 8.47
N VAL A 204 -14.83 5.51 8.25
CA VAL A 204 -14.38 6.66 7.43
C VAL A 204 -14.67 7.99 8.10
N GLY A 205 -14.14 9.09 7.53
CA GLY A 205 -14.27 10.43 8.10
C GLY A 205 -15.52 11.22 7.67
N SER A 206 -16.32 10.75 6.70
CA SER A 206 -17.50 11.47 6.21
C SER A 206 -18.50 10.52 5.54
N GLU A 207 -19.76 10.96 5.44
CA GLU A 207 -20.84 10.23 4.74
C GLU A 207 -20.51 9.98 3.26
N ALA A 208 -19.95 10.98 2.57
CA ALA A 208 -19.53 10.81 1.18
C ALA A 208 -18.51 9.69 1.00
N LYS A 209 -17.58 9.51 1.96
CA LYS A 209 -16.64 8.38 1.96
C LYS A 209 -17.32 7.07 2.33
N ALA A 210 -18.35 7.09 3.19
CA ALA A 210 -19.11 5.91 3.55
C ALA A 210 -19.86 5.34 2.32
N MET A 211 -20.50 6.20 1.52
CA MET A 211 -21.15 5.79 0.27
C MET A 211 -20.19 5.05 -0.66
N LYS A 212 -18.99 5.57 -0.86
CA LYS A 212 -17.96 4.91 -1.69
C LYS A 212 -17.50 3.57 -1.11
N CYS A 213 -17.49 3.40 0.21
CA CYS A 213 -17.18 2.10 0.83
C CYS A 213 -18.25 1.05 0.51
N TRP A 214 -19.54 1.41 0.50
CA TRP A 214 -20.62 0.51 0.07
C TRP A 214 -20.50 0.10 -1.39
N GLU A 215 -20.15 1.04 -2.28
CA GLU A 215 -19.90 0.75 -3.70
C GLU A 215 -18.76 -0.27 -3.88
N LEU A 216 -17.72 -0.20 -3.04
CA LEU A 216 -16.62 -1.16 -3.02
C LEU A 216 -17.00 -2.52 -2.39
N GLY A 217 -18.18 -2.61 -1.75
CA GLY A 217 -18.72 -3.84 -1.19
C GLY A 217 -18.54 -3.99 0.31
N ALA A 218 -18.36 -2.90 1.05
CA ALA A 218 -18.54 -2.94 2.49
C ALA A 218 -20.00 -3.28 2.83
N GLU A 219 -20.21 -4.19 3.79
CA GLU A 219 -21.56 -4.51 4.28
C GLU A 219 -22.13 -3.35 5.12
N HIS A 220 -21.23 -2.69 5.87
CA HIS A 220 -21.54 -1.48 6.61
C HIS A 220 -20.41 -0.46 6.47
N ALA A 221 -20.78 0.82 6.43
CA ALA A 221 -19.84 1.93 6.49
C ALA A 221 -20.28 2.90 7.57
N LEU A 222 -19.38 3.19 8.49
CA LEU A 222 -19.63 4.03 9.66
C LEU A 222 -18.78 5.30 9.57
N VAL A 223 -19.37 6.44 9.87
CA VAL A 223 -18.63 7.70 9.98
C VAL A 223 -18.00 7.76 11.37
N ARG A 224 -16.70 8.05 11.40
CA ARG A 224 -15.96 8.22 12.63
C ARG A 224 -16.44 9.50 13.35
N GLY A 225 -17.07 9.31 14.49
CA GLY A 225 -17.46 10.37 15.40
C GLY A 225 -16.99 10.03 16.82
N ASP A 226 -17.91 9.99 17.78
CA ASP A 226 -17.62 9.48 19.13
C ASP A 226 -17.25 7.99 19.09
N LEU A 227 -16.07 7.65 19.58
CA LEU A 227 -15.54 6.29 19.50
C LEU A 227 -16.28 5.28 20.39
N LYS A 228 -16.97 5.75 21.47
CA LYS A 228 -17.81 4.89 22.32
C LYS A 228 -19.09 4.54 21.59
N ALA A 229 -19.73 5.51 20.95
CA ALA A 229 -20.91 5.30 20.11
C ALA A 229 -20.58 4.37 18.94
N LEU A 230 -19.44 4.56 18.27
CA LEU A 230 -18.96 3.70 17.20
C LEU A 230 -18.74 2.26 17.69
N SER A 231 -18.10 2.08 18.85
CA SER A 231 -17.90 0.75 19.45
C SER A 231 -19.25 0.06 19.76
N SER A 232 -20.22 0.82 20.27
CA SER A 232 -21.59 0.30 20.52
C SER A 232 -22.27 -0.12 19.21
N LYS A 233 -22.12 0.68 18.17
CA LYS A 233 -22.70 0.36 16.84
C LYS A 233 -22.07 -0.87 16.20
N VAL A 234 -20.76 -1.01 16.25
CA VAL A 234 -20.06 -2.22 15.78
C VAL A 234 -20.55 -3.46 16.53
N ARG A 235 -20.73 -3.35 17.86
CA ARG A 235 -21.27 -4.46 18.66
C ARG A 235 -22.71 -4.80 18.29
N GLU A 236 -23.57 -3.81 18.05
CA GLU A 236 -24.93 -4.00 17.56
C GLU A 236 -24.94 -4.80 16.24
N LEU A 237 -24.16 -4.33 15.23
CA LEU A 237 -24.05 -4.96 13.91
C LEU A 237 -23.50 -6.39 13.95
N THR A 238 -22.75 -6.74 14.99
CA THR A 238 -22.16 -8.08 15.17
C THR A 238 -22.88 -8.94 16.20
N GLY A 239 -24.12 -8.60 16.60
CA GLY A 239 -24.88 -9.33 17.62
C GLY A 239 -24.15 -9.37 18.98
N LYS A 240 -23.47 -8.30 19.36
CA LYS A 240 -22.64 -8.15 20.57
C LYS A 240 -21.38 -9.01 20.64
N ARG A 241 -21.10 -9.82 19.61
CA ARG A 241 -19.93 -10.71 19.54
C ARG A 241 -18.63 -9.93 19.32
N GLY A 242 -18.69 -8.87 18.55
CA GLY A 242 -17.51 -8.14 18.04
C GLY A 242 -17.04 -8.68 16.66
N VAL A 243 -15.99 -8.08 16.12
CA VAL A 243 -15.42 -8.43 14.80
C VAL A 243 -14.30 -9.46 14.92
N ASP A 244 -14.17 -10.33 13.92
CA ASP A 244 -13.15 -11.38 13.90
C ASP A 244 -11.75 -10.83 13.64
N ILE A 245 -11.68 -9.79 12.79
CA ILE A 245 -10.44 -9.12 12.44
C ILE A 245 -10.63 -7.61 12.56
N VAL A 246 -9.64 -6.93 13.13
CA VAL A 246 -9.49 -5.48 13.03
C VAL A 246 -8.31 -5.19 12.12
N PHE A 247 -8.59 -4.56 10.98
CA PHE A 247 -7.61 -4.06 10.04
C PHE A 247 -7.22 -2.63 10.41
N GLU A 248 -6.05 -2.50 11.02
CA GLU A 248 -5.58 -1.28 11.69
C GLU A 248 -4.38 -0.68 10.94
N HIS A 249 -4.39 0.63 10.76
CA HIS A 249 -3.25 1.39 10.26
C HIS A 249 -3.28 2.86 10.72
N THR A 250 -4.23 3.16 11.63
CA THR A 250 -4.43 4.51 12.18
C THR A 250 -3.58 4.73 13.44
N GLY A 251 -3.53 3.74 14.36
CA GLY A 251 -2.66 3.78 15.52
C GLY A 251 -3.33 4.31 16.79
N ALA A 252 -2.63 5.16 17.54
CA ALA A 252 -3.00 5.56 18.90
C ALA A 252 -4.46 5.97 19.09
N ALA A 253 -5.02 6.78 18.20
CA ALA A 253 -6.38 7.30 18.32
C ALA A 253 -7.48 6.23 18.23
N THR A 254 -7.23 5.10 17.54
CA THR A 254 -8.23 4.05 17.28
C THR A 254 -7.99 2.78 18.08
N TRP A 255 -6.79 2.59 18.61
CA TRP A 255 -6.36 1.36 19.26
C TRP A 255 -7.26 0.90 20.43
N PRO A 256 -7.68 1.77 21.37
CA PRO A 256 -8.59 1.36 22.44
C PRO A 256 -9.92 0.82 21.91
N THR A 257 -10.46 1.44 20.86
CA THR A 257 -11.69 0.98 20.22
C THR A 257 -11.47 -0.35 19.51
N SER A 258 -10.35 -0.51 18.79
CA SER A 258 -9.95 -1.76 18.14
C SER A 258 -9.92 -2.94 19.12
N MET A 259 -9.34 -2.75 20.30
CA MET A 259 -9.34 -3.73 21.40
C MET A 259 -10.76 -4.01 21.94
N ALA A 260 -11.59 -2.97 22.07
CA ALA A 260 -12.94 -3.09 22.63
C ALA A 260 -13.87 -3.88 21.70
N VAL A 261 -13.81 -3.65 20.37
CA VAL A 261 -14.70 -4.26 19.37
C VAL A 261 -14.22 -5.61 18.86
N CYS A 262 -12.95 -5.98 19.06
CA CYS A 262 -12.40 -7.26 18.68
C CYS A 262 -13.10 -8.39 19.46
N ALA A 263 -13.55 -9.42 18.77
CA ALA A 263 -14.21 -10.58 19.35
C ALA A 263 -13.25 -11.43 20.21
N ARG A 264 -13.79 -12.37 21.00
CA ARG A 264 -12.98 -13.42 21.64
C ARG A 264 -12.32 -14.28 20.57
N GLY A 265 -11.02 -14.53 20.71
CA GLY A 265 -10.20 -15.24 19.71
C GLY A 265 -9.94 -14.44 18.43
N GLY A 266 -10.35 -13.16 18.39
CA GLY A 266 -10.15 -12.28 17.25
C GLY A 266 -8.70 -11.85 17.07
N ARG A 267 -8.45 -11.19 15.94
CA ARG A 267 -7.11 -10.74 15.51
C ARG A 267 -7.11 -9.26 15.20
N ILE A 268 -6.10 -8.55 15.70
CA ILE A 268 -5.82 -7.17 15.31
C ILE A 268 -4.53 -7.20 14.51
N VAL A 269 -4.56 -6.71 13.27
CA VAL A 269 -3.37 -6.59 12.42
C VAL A 269 -3.11 -5.13 12.10
N THR A 270 -1.86 -4.69 12.25
CA THR A 270 -1.48 -3.30 11.99
C THR A 270 -0.27 -3.20 11.06
N CYS A 271 -0.32 -2.23 10.13
CA CYS A 271 0.78 -1.88 9.23
C CYS A 271 1.17 -0.41 9.31
N GLY A 272 0.60 0.36 10.25
CA GLY A 272 0.86 1.78 10.35
C GLY A 272 0.35 2.38 11.66
N ALA A 273 0.79 3.60 11.93
CA ALA A 273 0.47 4.35 13.16
C ALA A 273 0.36 5.86 12.85
N THR A 274 -0.51 6.24 11.91
CA THR A 274 -0.63 7.64 11.42
C THR A 274 -1.06 8.65 12.48
N THR A 275 -1.69 8.20 13.58
CA THR A 275 -2.11 9.07 14.70
C THR A 275 -1.19 8.94 15.92
N GLY A 276 -0.06 8.29 15.76
CA GLY A 276 0.95 8.08 16.81
C GLY A 276 1.24 6.60 17.05
N PRO A 277 2.50 6.27 17.37
CA PRO A 277 2.95 4.89 17.55
C PRO A 277 2.67 4.35 18.96
N GLU A 278 2.48 5.20 19.96
CA GLU A 278 2.33 4.81 21.34
C GLU A 278 0.87 4.83 21.79
N THR A 279 0.43 3.77 22.45
CA THR A 279 -0.95 3.65 22.95
C THR A 279 -0.97 2.87 24.27
N PRO A 280 -1.86 3.24 25.23
CA PRO A 280 -2.11 2.44 26.43
C PRO A 280 -2.60 1.04 26.05
N PHE A 281 -2.13 0.03 26.76
CA PHE A 281 -2.41 -1.36 26.47
C PHE A 281 -3.03 -2.09 27.67
N ASN A 282 -4.23 -2.68 27.48
CA ASN A 282 -4.90 -3.45 28.52
C ASN A 282 -4.61 -4.95 28.37
N LEU A 283 -3.65 -5.45 29.14
CA LEU A 283 -3.27 -6.86 29.13
C LEU A 283 -4.41 -7.79 29.56
N GLN A 284 -5.26 -7.37 30.53
CA GLN A 284 -6.39 -8.16 30.96
C GLN A 284 -7.40 -8.38 29.82
N ALA A 285 -7.71 -7.34 29.04
CA ALA A 285 -8.57 -7.46 27.87
C ALA A 285 -7.95 -8.39 26.83
N LEU A 286 -6.62 -8.34 26.63
CA LEU A 286 -5.90 -9.20 25.68
C LEU A 286 -6.08 -10.68 26.05
N PHE A 287 -5.68 -11.07 27.27
CA PHE A 287 -5.71 -12.50 27.64
C PHE A 287 -7.13 -13.02 27.89
N ALA A 288 -8.01 -12.23 28.50
CA ALA A 288 -9.38 -12.66 28.78
C ALA A 288 -10.21 -12.87 27.51
N LYS A 289 -9.95 -12.07 26.45
CA LYS A 289 -10.55 -12.28 25.12
C LYS A 289 -9.72 -13.18 24.21
N GLN A 290 -8.49 -13.56 24.59
CA GLN A 290 -7.56 -14.32 23.75
C GLN A 290 -7.31 -13.66 22.39
N ILE A 291 -7.15 -12.31 22.38
CA ILE A 291 -6.91 -11.54 21.17
C ILE A 291 -5.48 -11.79 20.71
N GLN A 292 -5.28 -11.92 19.40
CA GLN A 292 -3.98 -11.96 18.77
C GLN A 292 -3.66 -10.60 18.14
N ILE A 293 -2.47 -10.06 18.40
CA ILE A 293 -1.99 -8.82 17.79
C ILE A 293 -0.84 -9.16 16.86
N ARG A 294 -0.91 -8.68 15.62
CA ARG A 294 0.01 -9.01 14.55
C ARG A 294 0.52 -7.77 13.87
N GLY A 295 1.84 -7.62 13.80
CA GLY A 295 2.50 -6.61 12.97
C GLY A 295 2.56 -7.06 11.52
N SER A 296 2.42 -6.11 10.60
CA SER A 296 2.60 -6.32 9.17
C SER A 296 3.41 -5.16 8.59
N TYR A 297 4.34 -5.45 7.72
CA TYR A 297 5.12 -4.46 6.99
C TYR A 297 5.24 -4.90 5.55
N MET A 298 4.64 -4.13 4.63
CA MET A 298 4.55 -4.50 3.21
C MET A 298 3.89 -5.87 3.02
N GLY A 299 4.50 -6.77 2.24
CA GLY A 299 4.07 -8.13 2.01
C GLY A 299 5.07 -8.89 1.12
N ARG A 300 4.89 -10.18 0.99
CA ARG A 300 5.69 -11.04 0.14
C ARG A 300 5.49 -10.70 -1.33
N ARG A 301 6.56 -10.51 -2.08
CA ARG A 301 6.47 -10.20 -3.52
C ARG A 301 5.65 -11.23 -4.31
N GLU A 302 5.71 -12.51 -3.93
CA GLU A 302 4.91 -13.59 -4.55
C GLU A 302 3.39 -13.34 -4.47
N HIS A 303 2.92 -12.62 -3.44
CA HIS A 303 1.50 -12.31 -3.30
C HIS A 303 0.97 -11.37 -4.40
N LEU A 304 1.83 -10.56 -5.02
CA LEU A 304 1.44 -9.78 -6.20
C LEU A 304 1.13 -10.69 -7.39
N TRP A 305 1.90 -11.76 -7.58
CA TRP A 305 1.60 -12.76 -8.62
C TRP A 305 0.28 -13.51 -8.33
N THR A 306 0.02 -13.82 -7.06
CA THR A 306 -1.27 -14.39 -6.64
C THR A 306 -2.42 -13.44 -6.96
N LEU A 307 -2.30 -12.16 -6.62
CA LEU A 307 -3.30 -11.13 -6.91
C LEU A 307 -3.53 -10.96 -8.42
N LEU A 308 -2.45 -10.95 -9.24
CA LEU A 308 -2.55 -10.93 -10.69
C LEU A 308 -3.30 -12.15 -11.25
N SER A 309 -3.02 -13.33 -10.72
CA SER A 309 -3.72 -14.55 -11.12
C SER A 309 -5.22 -14.48 -10.82
N LEU A 310 -5.62 -13.87 -9.70
CA LEU A 310 -7.03 -13.66 -9.38
C LEU A 310 -7.71 -12.67 -10.35
N LEU A 311 -7.02 -11.61 -10.75
CA LEU A 311 -7.51 -10.65 -11.76
C LEU A 311 -7.69 -11.31 -13.13
N GLN A 312 -6.76 -12.17 -13.52
CA GLN A 312 -6.78 -12.88 -14.81
C GLN A 312 -7.92 -13.91 -14.93
N ARG A 313 -8.45 -14.42 -13.81
CA ARG A 313 -9.58 -15.38 -13.82
C ARG A 313 -10.88 -14.74 -14.32
N ASN A 314 -11.08 -13.44 -14.12
CA ASN A 314 -12.23 -12.71 -14.61
C ASN A 314 -11.84 -11.31 -15.10
N PRO A 315 -11.21 -11.21 -16.28
CA PRO A 315 -10.63 -9.96 -16.79
C PRO A 315 -11.68 -8.90 -17.15
N THR A 316 -12.92 -9.33 -17.46
CA THR A 316 -14.03 -8.42 -17.80
C THR A 316 -14.73 -7.84 -16.58
N ASN A 317 -14.68 -8.54 -15.44
CA ASN A 317 -15.26 -8.10 -14.17
C ASN A 317 -14.31 -8.50 -13.02
N PRO A 318 -13.18 -7.81 -12.87
CA PRO A 318 -12.19 -8.17 -11.86
C PRO A 318 -12.78 -8.02 -10.45
N PRO A 319 -12.44 -8.91 -9.52
CA PRO A 319 -13.01 -8.91 -8.17
C PRO A 319 -12.55 -7.71 -7.33
N PHE A 320 -11.51 -7.02 -7.77
CA PHE A 320 -10.98 -5.80 -7.15
C PHE A 320 -10.19 -4.98 -8.17
N HIS A 321 -10.08 -3.68 -7.94
CA HIS A 321 -9.34 -2.73 -8.76
C HIS A 321 -8.82 -1.57 -7.90
N PRO A 322 -7.72 -0.90 -8.29
CA PRO A 322 -7.26 0.27 -7.57
C PRO A 322 -8.23 1.43 -7.72
N VAL A 323 -8.52 2.10 -6.60
CA VAL A 323 -9.35 3.31 -6.58
C VAL A 323 -8.42 4.51 -6.70
N ILE A 324 -8.56 5.26 -7.79
CA ILE A 324 -7.81 6.50 -8.02
C ILE A 324 -8.71 7.67 -7.68
N GLU A 325 -8.26 8.50 -6.75
CA GLU A 325 -8.97 9.70 -6.33
C GLU A 325 -8.68 10.88 -7.27
N ARG A 326 -7.39 11.08 -7.55
CA ARG A 326 -6.93 12.22 -8.35
C ARG A 326 -5.65 11.89 -9.10
N VAL A 327 -5.55 12.41 -10.33
CA VAL A 327 -4.34 12.34 -11.15
C VAL A 327 -3.79 13.75 -11.30
N PHE A 328 -2.50 13.92 -11.03
CA PHE A 328 -1.72 15.13 -11.25
C PHE A 328 -0.72 14.87 -12.39
N ASP A 329 -0.16 15.92 -12.97
CA ASP A 329 1.07 15.77 -13.73
C ASP A 329 2.27 15.60 -12.78
N LEU A 330 3.29 14.83 -13.18
CA LEU A 330 4.48 14.65 -12.34
C LEU A 330 5.16 16.00 -12.03
N ALA A 331 5.05 16.98 -12.93
CA ALA A 331 5.57 18.32 -12.69
C ALA A 331 4.98 18.98 -11.42
N ASP A 332 3.76 18.59 -11.04
CA ASP A 332 3.02 19.09 -9.87
C ASP A 332 3.17 18.17 -8.64
N TYR A 333 4.23 17.36 -8.59
CA TYR A 333 4.47 16.39 -7.50
C TYR A 333 4.38 17.00 -6.10
N ALA A 334 4.85 18.24 -5.93
CA ALA A 334 4.76 18.96 -4.67
C ALA A 334 3.30 19.22 -4.24
N GLU A 335 2.41 19.54 -5.18
CA GLU A 335 0.98 19.71 -4.92
C GLU A 335 0.32 18.36 -4.60
N ALA A 336 0.69 17.30 -5.34
CA ALA A 336 0.21 15.95 -5.10
C ALA A 336 0.56 15.45 -3.68
N GLN A 337 1.77 15.75 -3.17
CA GLN A 337 2.15 15.43 -1.79
C GLN A 337 1.28 16.18 -0.78
N ARG A 338 1.10 17.50 -0.92
CA ARG A 338 0.23 18.30 -0.03
C ARG A 338 -1.22 17.82 -0.07
N HIS A 339 -1.71 17.45 -1.25
CA HIS A 339 -3.06 16.89 -1.40
C HIS A 339 -3.21 15.55 -0.64
N LEU A 340 -2.23 14.67 -0.75
CA LEU A 340 -2.21 13.40 0.00
C LEU A 340 -2.13 13.64 1.52
N GLU A 341 -1.30 14.61 1.96
CA GLU A 341 -1.15 14.97 3.37
C GLU A 341 -2.48 15.46 3.98
N ALA A 342 -3.22 16.30 3.27
CA ALA A 342 -4.51 16.82 3.68
C ALA A 342 -5.56 15.71 3.94
N GLY A 343 -5.40 14.53 3.33
CA GLY A 343 -6.16 13.32 3.65
C GLY A 343 -7.67 13.40 3.37
N GLN A 344 -8.10 14.35 2.55
CA GLN A 344 -9.52 14.57 2.26
C GLN A 344 -10.06 13.62 1.18
N GLY A 345 -9.17 12.99 0.42
CA GLY A 345 -9.52 12.13 -0.70
C GLY A 345 -10.02 10.73 -0.34
N PHE A 346 -10.37 9.96 -1.38
CA PHE A 346 -10.78 8.56 -1.27
C PHE A 346 -10.05 7.72 -2.32
N GLY A 347 -9.10 6.91 -1.89
CA GLY A 347 -8.27 6.09 -2.77
C GLY A 347 -6.83 6.62 -2.90
N LYS A 348 -6.23 6.44 -4.08
CA LYS A 348 -4.85 6.77 -4.38
C LYS A 348 -4.72 8.09 -5.13
N VAL A 349 -3.67 8.83 -4.82
CA VAL A 349 -3.18 9.97 -5.59
C VAL A 349 -2.12 9.48 -6.55
N VAL A 350 -2.24 9.82 -7.82
CA VAL A 350 -1.35 9.36 -8.90
C VAL A 350 -0.74 10.58 -9.59
N CYS A 351 0.50 10.47 -10.04
CA CYS A 351 1.11 11.42 -10.96
C CYS A 351 1.36 10.72 -12.30
N LYS A 352 0.88 11.35 -13.38
CA LYS A 352 1.20 10.99 -14.76
C LYS A 352 2.54 11.64 -15.15
N VAL A 353 3.39 10.87 -15.82
CA VAL A 353 4.73 11.29 -16.24
C VAL A 353 4.74 11.79 -17.68
#